data_fc428ac8b45417424dd7827feab3f505
#
_entry.id   fc428ac8b45417424dd7827feab3f505
#
_cell.length_a   1.000
_cell.length_b   1.000
_cell.length_c   1.000
_cell.angle_alpha   90.00
_cell.angle_beta   90.00
_cell.angle_gamma   90.00
#
_symmetry.space_group_name_H-M   'P 1'
#
loop_
_entity.id
_entity.type
_entity.pdbx_description
1 polymer ?
#
loop_
_entity_poly.entity_id
_entity_poly.type
_entity_poly.pdbx_seq_one_letter_code
_entity_poly.pdbx_strand_id
1 'polypeptide(L)'
;MDQEKVIVIDFGGQYNQLVARRVRECNVYCEIYSYRTDIEQIKAMNPKGIILTGGPNSCYEADSPTYTKELFELGIPVLGLCYGAQLMNHILGGKVEKAPVREYGKTEVFVDKSSPLFEGVAVDSAEGSTICWMSHFDYISKPAPGFQVVAHTADCPVAADEDAKKKLYAIQFHPEVLHTVEGSRMLHNFVRNICGCAGTWRMDSFVEHTIKEIREKVGDGKVLLALSGGVDSSVAAGLLSRAIGKQLTCVFVDHGLLRKNEGDEVEEVFGPNGQFDLNFIRVNA
;
A
#
# COMPACT_ATOMS: atom_id res chain seq x y z
N MET A 1 -17.24 0.76 16.75
CA MET A 1 -17.44 -0.01 15.52
C MET A 1 -16.04 -0.38 15.04
N ASP A 2 -15.78 -1.65 14.79
CA ASP A 2 -14.49 -2.05 14.24
C ASP A 2 -14.32 -1.39 12.88
N GLN A 3 -13.25 -0.61 12.74
CA GLN A 3 -12.94 0.11 11.52
C GLN A 3 -12.57 -0.90 10.42
N GLU A 4 -13.33 -0.91 9.30
CA GLU A 4 -12.97 -1.73 8.14
C GLU A 4 -11.58 -1.38 7.66
N LYS A 5 -10.72 -2.38 7.52
CA LYS A 5 -9.35 -2.17 7.06
C LYS A 5 -8.93 -3.17 5.99
N VAL A 6 -8.12 -2.71 5.07
CA VAL A 6 -7.31 -3.53 4.17
C VAL A 6 -5.87 -3.40 4.60
N ILE A 7 -5.15 -4.51 4.67
CA ILE A 7 -3.72 -4.49 5.01
C ILE A 7 -2.88 -4.74 3.77
N VAL A 8 -1.70 -4.13 3.77
CA VAL A 8 -0.68 -4.31 2.73
C VAL A 8 0.50 -5.03 3.37
N ILE A 9 0.93 -6.16 2.80
CA ILE A 9 2.13 -6.88 3.24
C ILE A 9 3.27 -6.49 2.32
N ASP A 10 4.29 -5.89 2.91
CA ASP A 10 5.47 -5.34 2.24
C ASP A 10 6.56 -6.41 2.07
N PHE A 11 6.90 -6.71 0.81
CA PHE A 11 7.99 -7.62 0.41
C PHE A 11 9.25 -6.87 -0.06
N GLY A 12 9.39 -5.59 0.26
CA GLY A 12 10.55 -4.77 -0.10
C GLY A 12 10.41 -4.03 -1.42
N GLY A 13 9.21 -3.94 -1.97
CA GLY A 13 8.93 -3.20 -3.21
C GLY A 13 9.01 -1.68 -3.03
N GLN A 14 9.18 -0.96 -4.14
CA GLN A 14 9.30 0.51 -4.12
C GLN A 14 7.95 1.23 -3.93
N TYR A 15 6.82 0.57 -4.24
CA TYR A 15 5.51 1.22 -4.33
C TYR A 15 4.55 0.89 -3.18
N ASN A 16 5.04 0.32 -2.08
CA ASN A 16 4.21 -0.12 -0.94
C ASN A 16 3.33 1.00 -0.38
N GLN A 17 3.93 2.18 -0.16
CA GLN A 17 3.21 3.36 0.31
C GLN A 17 2.17 3.85 -0.70
N LEU A 18 2.48 3.72 -2.00
CA LEU A 18 1.55 4.10 -3.06
C LEU A 18 0.34 3.14 -3.11
N VAL A 19 0.55 1.84 -2.93
CA VAL A 19 -0.54 0.86 -2.81
C VAL A 19 -1.47 1.23 -1.65
N ALA A 20 -0.91 1.48 -0.45
CA ALA A 20 -1.71 1.90 0.70
C ALA A 20 -2.46 3.21 0.46
N ARG A 21 -1.84 4.18 -0.21
CA ARG A 21 -2.50 5.42 -0.62
C ARG A 21 -3.69 5.16 -1.54
N ARG A 22 -3.55 4.29 -2.55
CA ARG A 22 -4.64 3.93 -3.46
C ARG A 22 -5.82 3.28 -2.73
N VAL A 23 -5.55 2.43 -1.73
CA VAL A 23 -6.61 1.87 -0.87
C VAL A 23 -7.34 2.98 -0.11
N ARG A 24 -6.61 3.94 0.47
CA ARG A 24 -7.20 5.08 1.20
C ARG A 24 -8.01 6.00 0.27
N GLU A 25 -7.62 6.13 -0.99
CA GLU A 25 -8.40 6.85 -2.03
C GLU A 25 -9.74 6.15 -2.32
N CYS A 26 -9.89 4.85 -2.00
CA CYS A 26 -11.17 4.15 -2.01
C CYS A 26 -12.02 4.40 -0.74
N ASN A 27 -11.61 5.32 0.13
CA ASN A 27 -12.22 5.60 1.44
C ASN A 27 -12.22 4.38 2.39
N VAL A 28 -11.14 3.62 2.38
CA VAL A 28 -10.92 2.47 3.26
C VAL A 28 -9.61 2.63 4.00
N TYR A 29 -9.63 2.37 5.31
CA TYR A 29 -8.42 2.44 6.12
C TYR A 29 -7.41 1.37 5.69
N CYS A 30 -6.13 1.75 5.66
CA CYS A 30 -5.06 0.87 5.20
C CYS A 30 -3.80 1.02 6.05
N GLU A 31 -3.24 -0.10 6.45
CA GLU A 31 -1.96 -0.20 7.16
C GLU A 31 -0.98 -1.11 6.38
N ILE A 32 0.32 -0.82 6.53
CA ILE A 32 1.39 -1.61 5.91
C ILE A 32 2.09 -2.41 6.99
N TYR A 33 2.26 -3.70 6.75
CA TYR A 33 2.95 -4.65 7.62
C TYR A 33 4.09 -5.33 6.88
N SER A 34 5.16 -5.62 7.59
CA SER A 34 6.27 -6.40 7.04
C SER A 34 5.83 -7.84 6.71
N TYR A 35 6.42 -8.45 5.70
CA TYR A 35 6.29 -9.89 5.42
C TYR A 35 6.71 -10.80 6.59
N ARG A 36 7.37 -10.23 7.61
CA ARG A 36 7.76 -10.93 8.85
C ARG A 36 6.68 -10.89 9.94
N THR A 37 5.57 -10.21 9.69
CA THR A 37 4.46 -10.14 10.65
C THR A 37 3.86 -11.51 10.84
N ASP A 38 3.68 -11.92 12.09
CA ASP A 38 3.13 -13.22 12.43
C ASP A 38 1.69 -13.37 11.91
N ILE A 39 1.36 -14.57 11.43
CA ILE A 39 0.02 -14.88 10.88
C ILE A 39 -1.08 -14.71 11.93
N GLU A 40 -0.80 -14.99 13.21
CA GLU A 40 -1.76 -14.79 14.29
C GLU A 40 -2.09 -13.32 14.52
N GLN A 41 -1.12 -12.41 14.30
CA GLN A 41 -1.39 -10.97 14.31
C GLN A 41 -2.31 -10.58 13.15
N ILE A 42 -2.08 -11.12 11.95
CA ILE A 42 -2.96 -10.87 10.79
C ILE A 42 -4.38 -11.36 11.07
N LYS A 43 -4.54 -12.55 11.64
CA LYS A 43 -5.84 -13.10 12.05
C LYS A 43 -6.53 -12.21 13.09
N ALA A 44 -5.80 -11.77 14.11
CA ALA A 44 -6.33 -10.91 15.16
C ALA A 44 -6.81 -9.56 14.65
N MET A 45 -6.17 -9.02 13.61
CA MET A 45 -6.60 -7.77 12.96
C MET A 45 -7.90 -7.90 12.18
N ASN A 46 -8.27 -9.12 11.77
CA ASN A 46 -9.47 -9.44 10.99
C ASN A 46 -9.70 -8.47 9.80
N PRO A 47 -8.72 -8.33 8.89
CA PRO A 47 -8.83 -7.37 7.79
C PRO A 47 -9.89 -7.82 6.77
N LYS A 48 -10.51 -6.87 6.08
CA LYS A 48 -11.45 -7.13 4.99
C LYS A 48 -10.78 -7.63 3.72
N GLY A 49 -9.49 -7.32 3.55
CA GLY A 49 -8.68 -7.74 2.42
C GLY A 49 -7.20 -7.60 2.69
N ILE A 50 -6.39 -8.32 1.95
CA ILE A 50 -4.94 -8.35 2.05
C ILE A 50 -4.35 -8.08 0.67
N ILE A 51 -3.38 -7.17 0.57
CA ILE A 51 -2.62 -6.91 -0.67
C ILE A 51 -1.16 -7.28 -0.42
N LEU A 52 -0.61 -8.16 -1.26
CA LEU A 52 0.80 -8.54 -1.28
C LEU A 52 1.51 -7.66 -2.31
N THR A 53 2.55 -6.94 -1.91
CA THR A 53 3.22 -5.99 -2.80
C THR A 53 4.24 -6.64 -3.73
N GLY A 54 4.80 -5.84 -4.63
CA GLY A 54 6.00 -6.18 -5.38
C GLY A 54 7.22 -6.35 -4.47
N GLY A 55 8.29 -6.89 -5.02
CA GLY A 55 9.57 -7.09 -4.35
C GLY A 55 10.71 -7.24 -5.36
N PRO A 56 11.98 -7.05 -4.93
CA PRO A 56 13.13 -7.06 -5.83
C PRO A 56 13.69 -8.45 -6.16
N ASN A 57 13.20 -9.50 -5.49
CA ASN A 57 13.76 -10.84 -5.54
C ASN A 57 12.96 -11.79 -6.46
N SER A 58 13.54 -12.94 -6.79
CA SER A 58 12.81 -14.08 -7.35
C SER A 58 12.16 -14.89 -6.23
N CYS A 59 10.85 -15.13 -6.29
CA CYS A 59 10.11 -15.77 -5.18
C CYS A 59 10.48 -17.23 -4.91
N TYR A 60 11.22 -17.87 -5.82
CA TYR A 60 11.72 -19.25 -5.70
C TYR A 60 13.14 -19.35 -5.14
N GLU A 61 13.81 -18.23 -4.86
CA GLU A 61 15.14 -18.24 -4.24
C GLU A 61 15.02 -18.39 -2.71
N ALA A 62 15.95 -19.17 -2.12
CA ALA A 62 15.88 -19.57 -0.71
C ALA A 62 15.88 -18.39 0.29
N ASP A 63 16.59 -17.30 -0.05
CA ASP A 63 16.71 -16.11 0.79
C ASP A 63 15.68 -15.04 0.50
N SER A 64 14.73 -15.31 -0.41
CA SER A 64 13.72 -14.35 -0.80
C SER A 64 12.63 -14.19 0.28
N PRO A 65 12.09 -12.97 0.44
CA PRO A 65 10.95 -12.75 1.31
C PRO A 65 9.80 -13.70 0.97
N THR A 66 9.30 -14.44 1.94
CA THR A 66 8.20 -15.40 1.76
C THR A 66 7.14 -15.23 2.83
N TYR A 67 6.01 -15.92 2.66
CA TYR A 67 4.96 -15.97 3.66
C TYR A 67 4.37 -17.39 3.77
N THR A 68 3.56 -17.64 4.79
CA THR A 68 2.94 -18.94 5.00
C THR A 68 1.76 -19.20 4.06
N LYS A 69 1.58 -20.45 3.61
CA LYS A 69 0.43 -20.88 2.82
C LYS A 69 -0.90 -20.62 3.53
N GLU A 70 -0.90 -20.65 4.85
CA GLU A 70 -2.07 -20.42 5.70
C GLU A 70 -2.75 -19.07 5.40
N LEU A 71 -1.99 -18.04 4.97
CA LEU A 71 -2.55 -16.75 4.58
C LEU A 71 -3.65 -16.88 3.52
N PHE A 72 -3.46 -17.76 2.55
CA PHE A 72 -4.38 -18.00 1.44
C PHE A 72 -5.55 -18.91 1.81
N GLU A 73 -5.55 -19.47 3.01
CA GLU A 73 -6.58 -20.34 3.56
C GLU A 73 -7.49 -19.64 4.58
N LEU A 74 -7.20 -18.36 4.90
CA LEU A 74 -7.98 -17.55 5.87
C LEU A 74 -9.40 -17.22 5.39
N GLY A 75 -9.72 -17.40 4.11
CA GLY A 75 -11.01 -16.98 3.53
C GLY A 75 -11.14 -15.46 3.35
N ILE A 76 -10.09 -14.70 3.63
CA ILE A 76 -9.98 -13.27 3.40
C ILE A 76 -9.55 -13.04 1.94
N PRO A 77 -10.15 -12.10 1.18
CA PRO A 77 -9.70 -11.77 -0.16
C PRO A 77 -8.23 -11.33 -0.18
N VAL A 78 -7.43 -11.91 -1.09
CA VAL A 78 -6.01 -11.59 -1.27
C VAL A 78 -5.75 -11.15 -2.70
N LEU A 79 -5.05 -10.03 -2.87
CA LEU A 79 -4.54 -9.54 -4.16
C LEU A 79 -3.02 -9.53 -4.13
N GLY A 80 -2.37 -10.32 -4.98
CA GLY A 80 -0.93 -10.27 -5.21
C GLY A 80 -0.58 -9.31 -6.34
N LEU A 81 0.40 -8.43 -6.12
CA LEU A 81 0.93 -7.50 -7.12
C LEU A 81 2.37 -7.89 -7.47
N CYS A 82 2.67 -8.11 -8.75
CA CYS A 82 4.02 -8.42 -9.25
C CYS A 82 4.66 -9.58 -8.47
N TYR A 83 5.63 -9.31 -7.59
CA TYR A 83 6.23 -10.32 -6.71
C TYR A 83 5.17 -11.06 -5.87
N GLY A 84 4.20 -10.34 -5.30
CA GLY A 84 3.13 -10.94 -4.50
C GLY A 84 2.24 -11.90 -5.30
N ALA A 85 2.02 -11.64 -6.59
CA ALA A 85 1.32 -12.53 -7.52
C ALA A 85 2.14 -13.80 -7.79
N GLN A 86 3.43 -13.64 -8.05
CA GLN A 86 4.36 -14.74 -8.26
C GLN A 86 4.48 -15.61 -7.02
N LEU A 87 4.64 -15.00 -5.84
CA LEU A 87 4.73 -15.70 -4.56
C LEU A 87 3.46 -16.52 -4.26
N MET A 88 2.28 -15.93 -4.47
CA MET A 88 1.01 -16.62 -4.30
C MET A 88 0.94 -17.87 -5.18
N ASN A 89 1.23 -17.73 -6.47
CA ASN A 89 1.24 -18.84 -7.41
C ASN A 89 2.26 -19.91 -7.01
N HIS A 90 3.50 -19.50 -6.67
CA HIS A 90 4.56 -20.39 -6.25
C HIS A 90 4.17 -21.24 -5.03
N ILE A 91 3.66 -20.61 -3.97
CA ILE A 91 3.24 -21.29 -2.72
C ILE A 91 2.07 -22.26 -2.97
N LEU A 92 1.17 -21.89 -3.88
CA LEU A 92 -0.02 -22.70 -4.16
C LEU A 92 0.19 -23.78 -5.24
N GLY A 93 1.42 -23.97 -5.72
CA GLY A 93 1.82 -25.04 -6.62
C GLY A 93 1.78 -24.69 -8.10
N GLY A 94 1.73 -23.44 -8.43
CA GLY A 94 2.04 -22.90 -9.76
C GLY A 94 3.53 -22.90 -10.04
N LYS A 95 3.93 -22.41 -11.23
CA LYS A 95 5.33 -22.31 -11.64
C LYS A 95 5.69 -20.88 -11.98
N VAL A 96 6.76 -20.39 -11.36
CA VAL A 96 7.37 -19.07 -11.62
C VAL A 96 8.79 -19.32 -12.11
N GLU A 97 9.19 -18.66 -13.18
CA GLU A 97 10.50 -18.80 -13.79
C GLU A 97 10.93 -17.53 -14.52
N LYS A 98 12.19 -17.45 -14.94
CA LYS A 98 12.69 -16.30 -15.70
C LYS A 98 11.95 -16.17 -17.03
N ALA A 99 11.43 -14.97 -17.28
CA ALA A 99 10.73 -14.68 -18.51
C ALA A 99 11.71 -14.73 -19.71
N PRO A 100 11.33 -15.36 -20.84
CA PRO A 100 12.09 -15.30 -22.08
C PRO A 100 12.25 -13.86 -22.57
N VAL A 101 11.20 -13.06 -22.45
CA VAL A 101 11.18 -11.62 -22.73
C VAL A 101 10.80 -10.91 -21.45
N ARG A 102 11.65 -9.95 -21.05
CA ARG A 102 11.39 -9.12 -19.87
C ARG A 102 10.52 -7.94 -20.29
N GLU A 103 9.51 -7.63 -19.49
CA GLU A 103 8.64 -6.50 -19.77
C GLU A 103 8.89 -5.36 -18.77
N TYR A 104 9.28 -4.19 -19.33
CA TYR A 104 9.48 -2.96 -18.56
C TYR A 104 8.80 -1.80 -19.27
N GLY A 105 7.92 -1.09 -18.56
CA GLY A 105 7.24 0.07 -19.10
C GLY A 105 5.77 -0.16 -19.42
N LYS A 106 5.24 0.66 -20.31
CA LYS A 106 3.85 0.59 -20.77
C LYS A 106 3.68 -0.59 -21.71
N THR A 107 2.82 -1.51 -21.33
CA THR A 107 2.54 -2.75 -22.09
C THR A 107 1.04 -2.89 -22.29
N GLU A 108 0.63 -3.33 -23.46
CA GLU A 108 -0.74 -3.68 -23.78
C GLU A 108 -1.10 -5.00 -23.12
N VAL A 109 -2.16 -4.99 -22.29
CA VAL A 109 -2.65 -6.15 -21.53
C VAL A 109 -4.08 -6.43 -21.95
N PHE A 110 -4.34 -7.66 -22.42
CA PHE A 110 -5.66 -8.14 -22.77
C PHE A 110 -6.33 -8.69 -21.51
N VAL A 111 -7.52 -8.20 -21.18
CA VAL A 111 -8.22 -8.52 -19.93
C VAL A 111 -9.56 -9.22 -20.20
N ASP A 112 -9.87 -10.23 -19.40
CA ASP A 112 -11.17 -10.88 -19.37
C ASP A 112 -12.10 -10.09 -18.44
N LYS A 113 -13.10 -9.41 -19.03
CA LYS A 113 -14.08 -8.60 -18.31
C LYS A 113 -15.05 -9.42 -17.44
N SER A 114 -15.05 -10.73 -17.56
CA SER A 114 -15.84 -11.59 -16.68
C SER A 114 -15.26 -11.69 -15.27
N SER A 115 -13.95 -11.37 -15.11
CA SER A 115 -13.33 -11.25 -13.80
C SER A 115 -13.86 -10.02 -13.04
N PRO A 116 -14.27 -10.17 -11.77
CA PRO A 116 -14.71 -9.06 -10.94
C PRO A 116 -13.62 -7.99 -10.75
N LEU A 117 -12.34 -8.36 -10.91
CA LEU A 117 -11.22 -7.42 -10.83
C LEU A 117 -11.24 -6.41 -11.98
N PHE A 118 -11.70 -6.81 -13.16
CA PHE A 118 -11.74 -6.00 -14.38
C PHE A 118 -13.13 -5.44 -14.71
N GLU A 119 -14.07 -5.51 -13.79
CA GLU A 119 -15.40 -4.94 -13.97
C GLU A 119 -15.32 -3.44 -14.24
N GLY A 120 -15.94 -3.00 -15.36
CA GLY A 120 -15.97 -1.59 -15.75
C GLY A 120 -14.61 -0.98 -16.16
N VAL A 121 -13.58 -1.80 -16.35
CA VAL A 121 -12.29 -1.36 -16.91
C VAL A 121 -12.51 -0.97 -18.37
N ALA A 122 -12.08 0.24 -18.73
CA ALA A 122 -12.12 0.71 -20.12
C ALA A 122 -11.05 -0.02 -20.94
N VAL A 123 -11.43 -0.44 -22.14
CA VAL A 123 -10.55 -1.13 -23.08
C VAL A 123 -10.63 -0.44 -24.45
N ASP A 124 -9.46 -0.30 -25.08
CA ASP A 124 -9.29 0.48 -26.30
C ASP A 124 -9.45 -0.32 -27.60
N SER A 125 -9.49 -1.63 -27.51
CA SER A 125 -9.57 -2.48 -28.70
C SER A 125 -10.78 -3.39 -28.72
N ALA A 126 -11.13 -3.90 -29.92
CA ALA A 126 -12.14 -4.94 -30.05
C ALA A 126 -11.78 -6.23 -29.30
N GLU A 127 -10.49 -6.42 -29.03
CA GLU A 127 -9.93 -7.56 -28.31
C GLU A 127 -9.90 -7.37 -26.78
N GLY A 128 -10.23 -6.17 -26.28
CA GLY A 128 -10.38 -5.92 -24.87
C GLY A 128 -9.06 -5.64 -24.14
N SER A 129 -8.17 -4.82 -24.72
CA SER A 129 -6.89 -4.46 -24.11
C SER A 129 -6.90 -3.11 -23.38
N THR A 130 -5.99 -2.95 -22.44
CA THR A 130 -5.69 -1.70 -21.72
C THR A 130 -4.18 -1.58 -21.50
N ILE A 131 -3.70 -0.36 -21.26
CA ILE A 131 -2.27 -0.12 -21.02
C ILE A 131 -1.96 -0.25 -19.53
N CYS A 132 -1.03 -1.16 -19.19
CA CYS A 132 -0.55 -1.38 -17.84
C CYS A 132 0.98 -1.17 -17.75
N TRP A 133 1.46 -0.86 -16.56
CA TRP A 133 2.88 -0.74 -16.26
C TRP A 133 3.46 -2.09 -15.84
N MET A 134 4.30 -2.65 -16.66
CA MET A 134 5.08 -3.85 -16.37
C MET A 134 6.45 -3.50 -15.80
N SER A 135 6.95 -4.31 -14.88
CA SER A 135 8.30 -4.17 -14.31
C SER A 135 8.72 -5.51 -13.72
N HIS A 136 9.00 -6.49 -14.58
CA HIS A 136 9.35 -7.84 -14.12
C HIS A 136 10.38 -8.53 -15.03
N PHE A 137 11.16 -9.41 -14.42
CA PHE A 137 12.10 -10.32 -15.08
C PHE A 137 11.70 -11.79 -14.91
N ASP A 138 10.91 -12.11 -13.90
CA ASP A 138 10.26 -13.39 -13.72
C ASP A 138 8.77 -13.28 -14.06
N TYR A 139 8.16 -14.40 -14.43
CA TYR A 139 6.74 -14.47 -14.77
C TYR A 139 6.13 -15.78 -14.30
N ILE A 140 4.82 -15.82 -14.16
CA ILE A 140 4.06 -17.03 -13.88
C ILE A 140 3.94 -17.80 -15.21
N SER A 141 4.68 -18.90 -15.35
CA SER A 141 4.63 -19.73 -16.57
C SER A 141 3.51 -20.77 -16.52
N LYS A 142 3.04 -21.10 -15.30
CA LYS A 142 1.90 -21.99 -15.07
C LYS A 142 1.15 -21.52 -13.83
N PRO A 143 -0.15 -21.21 -13.98
CA PRO A 143 -1.00 -20.86 -12.83
C PRO A 143 -1.04 -21.97 -11.77
N ALA A 144 -1.30 -21.58 -10.53
CA ALA A 144 -1.55 -22.51 -9.45
C ALA A 144 -2.83 -23.35 -9.73
N PRO A 145 -2.92 -24.59 -9.23
CA PRO A 145 -4.11 -25.41 -9.38
C PRO A 145 -5.39 -24.71 -8.92
N GLY A 146 -6.38 -24.64 -9.80
CA GLY A 146 -7.66 -23.96 -9.54
C GLY A 146 -7.72 -22.50 -9.98
N PHE A 147 -6.59 -21.91 -10.35
CA PHE A 147 -6.55 -20.56 -10.91
C PHE A 147 -6.91 -20.56 -12.40
N GLN A 148 -7.59 -19.48 -12.81
CA GLN A 148 -7.92 -19.19 -14.21
C GLN A 148 -7.16 -17.95 -14.64
N VAL A 149 -6.57 -17.99 -15.84
CA VAL A 149 -5.93 -16.81 -16.44
C VAL A 149 -7.01 -15.83 -16.88
N VAL A 150 -6.93 -14.60 -16.42
CA VAL A 150 -7.87 -13.52 -16.72
C VAL A 150 -7.23 -12.30 -17.39
N ALA A 151 -5.91 -12.31 -17.58
CA ALA A 151 -5.22 -11.35 -18.43
C ALA A 151 -3.90 -11.93 -18.96
N HIS A 152 -3.49 -11.45 -20.14
CA HIS A 152 -2.22 -11.81 -20.77
C HIS A 152 -1.67 -10.63 -21.59
N THR A 153 -0.37 -10.71 -21.92
CA THR A 153 0.27 -9.87 -22.95
C THR A 153 0.74 -10.74 -24.10
N ALA A 154 1.42 -10.16 -25.08
CA ALA A 154 2.06 -10.92 -26.14
C ALA A 154 3.18 -11.85 -25.60
N ASP A 155 3.89 -11.42 -24.55
CA ASP A 155 5.06 -12.10 -24.00
C ASP A 155 4.84 -12.71 -22.60
N CYS A 156 3.81 -12.27 -21.87
CA CYS A 156 3.44 -12.77 -20.56
C CYS A 156 2.08 -13.50 -20.63
N PRO A 157 2.06 -14.84 -20.65
CA PRO A 157 0.82 -15.62 -20.79
C PRO A 157 -0.09 -15.53 -19.56
N VAL A 158 0.45 -15.14 -18.40
CA VAL A 158 -0.28 -14.95 -17.15
C VAL A 158 0.02 -13.56 -16.59
N ALA A 159 -0.58 -12.55 -17.20
CA ALA A 159 -0.50 -11.18 -16.68
C ALA A 159 -1.48 -10.95 -15.51
N ALA A 160 -2.54 -11.75 -15.44
CA ALA A 160 -3.39 -11.90 -14.25
C ALA A 160 -4.03 -13.29 -14.22
N ASP A 161 -4.20 -13.81 -13.01
CA ASP A 161 -4.94 -15.05 -12.76
C ASP A 161 -5.71 -14.97 -11.43
N GLU A 162 -6.72 -15.82 -11.27
CA GLU A 162 -7.57 -15.80 -10.08
C GLU A 162 -8.14 -17.18 -9.72
N ASP A 163 -8.32 -17.44 -8.44
CA ASP A 163 -9.26 -18.41 -7.89
C ASP A 163 -10.41 -17.65 -7.20
N ALA A 164 -11.41 -17.26 -7.99
CA ALA A 164 -12.53 -16.44 -7.52
C ALA A 164 -13.32 -17.12 -6.37
N LYS A 165 -13.33 -18.46 -6.31
CA LYS A 165 -14.00 -19.22 -5.22
C LYS A 165 -13.31 -19.01 -3.89
N LYS A 166 -11.97 -18.92 -3.90
CA LYS A 166 -11.15 -18.64 -2.72
C LYS A 166 -10.90 -17.15 -2.52
N LYS A 167 -11.35 -16.29 -3.44
CA LYS A 167 -11.11 -14.86 -3.45
C LYS A 167 -9.62 -14.50 -3.53
N LEU A 168 -8.86 -15.27 -4.30
CA LEU A 168 -7.44 -15.06 -4.55
C LEU A 168 -7.25 -14.48 -5.95
N TYR A 169 -6.55 -13.35 -6.03
CA TYR A 169 -6.33 -12.59 -7.26
C TYR A 169 -4.85 -12.27 -7.39
N ALA A 170 -4.29 -12.41 -8.57
CA ALA A 170 -2.89 -12.14 -8.83
C ALA A 170 -2.73 -11.34 -10.12
N ILE A 171 -1.96 -10.27 -10.09
CA ILE A 171 -1.64 -9.44 -11.26
C ILE A 171 -0.15 -9.17 -11.33
N GLN A 172 0.43 -9.35 -12.52
CA GLN A 172 1.86 -9.17 -12.75
C GLN A 172 2.26 -7.69 -12.85
N PHE A 173 1.36 -6.85 -13.31
CA PHE A 173 1.58 -5.41 -13.49
C PHE A 173 1.30 -4.61 -12.21
N HIS A 174 1.57 -3.31 -12.27
CA HIS A 174 1.45 -2.38 -11.15
C HIS A 174 0.23 -1.46 -11.33
N PRO A 175 -0.93 -1.77 -10.72
CA PRO A 175 -2.14 -0.95 -10.81
C PRO A 175 -2.04 0.34 -9.99
N GLU A 176 -1.11 0.40 -9.03
CA GLU A 176 -0.93 1.55 -8.14
C GLU A 176 -0.30 2.76 -8.81
N VAL A 177 0.47 2.55 -9.92
CA VAL A 177 1.14 3.64 -10.63
C VAL A 177 0.25 4.28 -11.69
N LEU A 178 0.46 5.58 -11.97
CA LEU A 178 -0.34 6.34 -12.94
C LEU A 178 -0.20 5.85 -14.40
N HIS A 179 0.84 5.08 -14.69
CA HIS A 179 1.08 4.55 -16.03
C HIS A 179 0.18 3.35 -16.36
N THR A 180 -0.45 2.73 -15.38
CA THR A 180 -1.54 1.77 -15.57
C THR A 180 -2.85 2.57 -15.63
N VAL A 181 -3.40 2.70 -16.85
CA VAL A 181 -4.50 3.63 -17.16
C VAL A 181 -5.71 3.37 -16.26
N GLU A 182 -6.13 2.13 -16.13
CA GLU A 182 -7.31 1.72 -15.35
C GLU A 182 -6.96 1.15 -13.96
N GLY A 183 -5.72 1.37 -13.49
CA GLY A 183 -5.23 0.79 -12.23
C GLY A 183 -6.06 1.17 -11.01
N SER A 184 -6.52 2.41 -10.94
CA SER A 184 -7.40 2.88 -9.86
C SER A 184 -8.76 2.16 -9.87
N ARG A 185 -9.31 1.82 -11.04
CA ARG A 185 -10.54 1.04 -11.18
C ARG A 185 -10.34 -0.38 -10.67
N MET A 186 -9.23 -1.03 -11.05
CA MET A 186 -8.90 -2.38 -10.63
C MET A 186 -8.75 -2.47 -9.11
N LEU A 187 -8.02 -1.54 -8.50
CA LEU A 187 -7.88 -1.47 -7.04
C LEU A 187 -9.20 -1.16 -6.33
N HIS A 188 -10.02 -0.28 -6.90
CA HIS A 188 -11.36 -0.01 -6.40
C HIS A 188 -12.23 -1.27 -6.44
N ASN A 189 -12.21 -2.03 -7.53
CA ASN A 189 -12.94 -3.29 -7.65
C ASN A 189 -12.51 -4.29 -6.58
N PHE A 190 -11.20 -4.45 -6.35
CA PHE A 190 -10.71 -5.31 -5.29
C PHE A 190 -11.20 -4.84 -3.91
N VAL A 191 -10.98 -3.58 -3.55
CA VAL A 191 -11.25 -3.05 -2.22
C VAL A 191 -12.77 -2.97 -1.94
N ARG A 192 -13.56 -2.48 -2.90
CA ARG A 192 -14.98 -2.20 -2.70
C ARG A 192 -15.88 -3.39 -3.05
N ASN A 193 -15.64 -4.02 -4.19
CA ASN A 193 -16.53 -5.07 -4.68
C ASN A 193 -16.13 -6.43 -4.12
N ILE A 194 -14.84 -6.81 -4.20
CA ILE A 194 -14.35 -8.12 -3.79
C ILE A 194 -14.21 -8.22 -2.27
N CYS A 195 -13.58 -7.22 -1.62
CA CYS A 195 -13.47 -7.17 -0.16
C CYS A 195 -14.76 -6.72 0.54
N GLY A 196 -15.69 -6.12 -0.20
CA GLY A 196 -16.96 -5.66 0.35
C GLY A 196 -16.85 -4.50 1.33
N CYS A 197 -15.81 -3.67 1.22
CA CYS A 197 -15.62 -2.52 2.09
C CYS A 197 -16.65 -1.43 1.79
N ALA A 198 -17.31 -0.87 2.81
CA ALA A 198 -18.32 0.16 2.67
C ALA A 198 -17.76 1.53 2.24
N GLY A 199 -16.42 1.76 2.42
CA GLY A 199 -15.76 3.01 2.03
C GLY A 199 -16.25 4.22 2.81
N THR A 200 -16.34 4.07 4.09
CA THR A 200 -16.82 5.12 5.02
C THR A 200 -15.68 5.82 5.74
N TRP A 201 -14.44 5.34 5.54
CA TRP A 201 -13.28 5.96 6.15
C TRP A 201 -13.01 7.37 5.58
N ARG A 202 -12.74 8.32 6.47
CA ARG A 202 -12.41 9.72 6.14
C ARG A 202 -11.21 10.17 6.95
N MET A 203 -10.39 11.03 6.34
CA MET A 203 -9.18 11.56 6.98
C MET A 203 -9.51 12.47 8.18
N ASP A 204 -10.59 13.25 8.13
CA ASP A 204 -11.04 14.09 9.25
C ASP A 204 -11.39 13.24 10.49
N SER A 205 -12.14 12.17 10.32
CA SER A 205 -12.46 11.22 11.39
C SER A 205 -11.21 10.52 11.93
N PHE A 206 -10.25 10.23 11.07
CA PHE A 206 -8.94 9.70 11.47
C PHE A 206 -8.17 10.67 12.34
N VAL A 207 -8.15 11.97 12.00
CA VAL A 207 -7.49 13.02 12.79
C VAL A 207 -8.10 13.11 14.19
N GLU A 208 -9.43 13.13 14.31
CA GLU A 208 -10.11 13.19 15.61
C GLU A 208 -9.81 11.95 16.47
N HIS A 209 -9.85 10.77 15.87
CA HIS A 209 -9.53 9.53 16.56
C HIS A 209 -8.08 9.51 17.05
N THR A 210 -7.13 9.86 16.16
CA THR A 210 -5.70 9.92 16.48
C THR A 210 -5.40 10.91 17.60
N ILE A 211 -6.04 12.09 17.62
CA ILE A 211 -5.92 13.06 18.71
C ILE A 211 -6.34 12.45 20.04
N LYS A 212 -7.45 11.71 20.07
CA LYS A 212 -7.93 11.03 21.27
C LYS A 212 -6.94 9.96 21.76
N GLU A 213 -6.47 9.10 20.86
CA GLU A 213 -5.47 8.07 21.19
C GLU A 213 -4.17 8.67 21.73
N ILE A 214 -3.68 9.76 21.12
CA ILE A 214 -2.49 10.49 21.61
C ILE A 214 -2.71 10.99 23.04
N ARG A 215 -3.86 11.61 23.33
CA ARG A 215 -4.18 12.10 24.67
C ARG A 215 -4.19 10.96 25.70
N GLU A 216 -4.83 9.84 25.37
CA GLU A 216 -4.89 8.67 26.25
C GLU A 216 -3.49 8.08 26.49
N LYS A 217 -2.68 7.99 25.44
CA LYS A 217 -1.33 7.42 25.53
C LYS A 217 -0.33 8.29 26.27
N VAL A 218 -0.40 9.62 26.09
CA VAL A 218 0.53 10.57 26.71
C VAL A 218 0.12 10.89 28.15
N GLY A 219 -1.17 10.98 28.43
CA GLY A 219 -1.67 11.38 29.75
C GLY A 219 -1.02 12.70 30.22
N ASP A 220 -0.44 12.69 31.42
CA ASP A 220 0.29 13.85 31.99
C ASP A 220 1.77 13.93 31.57
N GLY A 221 2.21 13.05 30.66
CA GLY A 221 3.58 13.00 30.16
C GLY A 221 3.97 14.18 29.28
N LYS A 222 5.26 14.28 28.95
CA LYS A 222 5.79 15.26 27.99
C LYS A 222 6.30 14.54 26.75
N VAL A 223 6.18 15.19 25.61
CA VAL A 223 6.63 14.67 24.31
C VAL A 223 7.69 15.59 23.74
N LEU A 224 8.78 14.99 23.28
CA LEU A 224 9.83 15.67 22.51
C LEU A 224 9.71 15.21 21.05
N LEU A 225 9.62 16.15 20.12
CA LEU A 225 9.61 15.90 18.69
C LEU A 225 10.82 16.59 18.04
N ALA A 226 11.64 15.81 17.34
CA ALA A 226 12.63 16.36 16.42
C ALA A 226 11.91 16.83 15.14
N LEU A 227 11.79 18.14 14.98
CA LEU A 227 11.11 18.76 13.85
C LEU A 227 12.12 19.06 12.76
N SER A 228 11.99 18.42 11.61
CA SER A 228 12.92 18.60 10.48
C SER A 228 12.51 19.69 9.49
N GLY A 229 11.28 20.22 9.60
CA GLY A 229 10.67 21.09 8.58
C GLY A 229 10.05 20.34 7.40
N GLY A 230 10.27 19.02 7.27
CA GLY A 230 9.62 18.18 6.26
C GLY A 230 8.15 17.89 6.59
N VAL A 231 7.41 17.38 5.59
CA VAL A 231 5.95 17.15 5.67
C VAL A 231 5.59 16.25 6.85
N ASP A 232 6.27 15.13 7.02
CA ASP A 232 5.91 14.11 8.03
C ASP A 232 6.05 14.66 9.47
N SER A 233 7.19 15.30 9.77
CA SER A 233 7.43 15.90 11.09
C SER A 233 6.49 17.08 11.37
N SER A 234 6.12 17.84 10.35
CA SER A 234 5.17 18.94 10.46
C SER A 234 3.75 18.46 10.73
N VAL A 235 3.31 17.39 10.07
CA VAL A 235 2.01 16.74 10.33
C VAL A 235 1.99 16.17 11.75
N ALA A 236 3.07 15.50 12.18
CA ALA A 236 3.19 15.00 13.55
C ALA A 236 3.12 16.12 14.58
N ALA A 237 3.83 17.25 14.36
CA ALA A 237 3.77 18.43 15.22
C ALA A 237 2.35 18.99 15.32
N GLY A 238 1.65 19.11 14.19
CA GLY A 238 0.27 19.60 14.14
C GLY A 238 -0.72 18.71 14.90
N LEU A 239 -0.64 17.38 14.74
CA LEU A 239 -1.49 16.42 15.46
C LEU A 239 -1.19 16.42 16.97
N LEU A 240 0.08 16.36 17.35
CA LEU A 240 0.52 16.39 18.74
C LEU A 240 0.13 17.71 19.44
N SER A 241 0.35 18.85 18.80
CA SER A 241 -0.06 20.14 19.32
C SER A 241 -1.55 20.21 19.62
N ARG A 242 -2.40 19.74 18.69
CA ARG A 242 -3.87 19.68 18.91
C ARG A 242 -4.28 18.68 19.99
N ALA A 243 -3.48 17.64 20.20
CA ALA A 243 -3.77 16.63 21.21
C ALA A 243 -3.36 17.05 22.60
N ILE A 244 -2.13 17.56 22.79
CA ILE A 244 -1.49 17.72 24.11
C ILE A 244 -0.90 19.14 24.35
N GLY A 245 -1.02 20.06 23.40
CA GLY A 245 -0.61 21.46 23.57
C GLY A 245 0.82 21.63 24.09
N LYS A 246 0.99 22.37 25.17
CA LYS A 246 2.30 22.68 25.80
C LYS A 246 3.03 21.48 26.44
N GLN A 247 2.44 20.30 26.48
CA GLN A 247 3.17 19.06 26.81
C GLN A 247 4.13 18.68 25.67
N LEU A 248 3.94 19.22 24.44
CA LEU A 248 4.81 19.03 23.31
C LEU A 248 5.93 20.06 23.29
N THR A 249 7.17 19.57 23.14
CA THR A 249 8.35 20.39 22.80
C THR A 249 8.89 19.94 21.45
N CYS A 250 8.90 20.85 20.47
CA CYS A 250 9.53 20.65 19.16
C CYS A 250 10.92 21.24 19.17
N VAL A 251 11.93 20.47 18.77
CA VAL A 251 13.30 20.93 18.58
C VAL A 251 13.61 20.90 17.10
N PHE A 252 13.92 22.07 16.55
CA PHE A 252 14.35 22.27 15.17
C PHE A 252 15.84 22.60 15.15
N VAL A 253 16.63 21.85 14.42
CA VAL A 253 18.07 22.07 14.30
C VAL A 253 18.38 22.67 12.93
N ASP A 254 18.84 23.93 12.95
CA ASP A 254 19.36 24.61 11.77
C ASP A 254 20.85 24.30 11.64
N HIS A 255 21.20 23.38 10.77
CA HIS A 255 22.56 22.91 10.53
C HIS A 255 23.25 23.64 9.36
N GLY A 256 22.68 24.74 8.86
CA GLY A 256 23.25 25.56 7.81
C GLY A 256 23.13 25.03 6.38
N LEU A 257 22.54 23.83 6.19
CA LEU A 257 22.33 23.20 4.87
C LEU A 257 20.85 23.18 4.46
N LEU A 258 20.04 24.00 5.11
CA LEU A 258 18.61 24.15 4.79
C LEU A 258 18.43 24.92 3.47
N ARG A 259 17.24 24.82 2.90
CA ARG A 259 16.85 25.66 1.77
C ARG A 259 16.78 27.12 2.22
N LYS A 260 16.85 28.02 1.24
CA LYS A 260 16.74 29.46 1.52
C LYS A 260 15.47 29.77 2.32
N ASN A 261 15.63 30.41 3.48
CA ASN A 261 14.57 30.82 4.42
C ASN A 261 13.80 29.68 5.11
N GLU A 262 14.14 28.39 4.86
CA GLU A 262 13.39 27.24 5.39
C GLU A 262 13.32 27.24 6.94
N GLY A 263 14.41 27.60 7.61
CA GLY A 263 14.42 27.70 9.08
C GLY A 263 13.50 28.82 9.61
N ASP A 264 13.41 29.92 8.93
CA ASP A 264 12.55 31.06 9.29
C ASP A 264 11.07 30.72 9.02
N GLU A 265 10.77 30.03 7.91
CA GLU A 265 9.43 29.54 7.60
C GLU A 265 8.94 28.53 8.65
N VAL A 266 9.80 27.61 9.11
CA VAL A 266 9.46 26.66 10.17
C VAL A 266 9.19 27.38 11.48
N GLU A 267 9.99 28.39 11.83
CA GLU A 267 9.81 29.23 13.04
C GLU A 267 8.55 30.09 12.97
N GLU A 268 8.19 30.59 11.78
CA GLU A 268 6.94 31.36 11.57
C GLU A 268 5.71 30.47 11.86
N VAL A 269 5.75 29.18 11.45
CA VAL A 269 4.63 28.25 11.61
C VAL A 269 4.54 27.69 13.02
N PHE A 270 5.66 27.25 13.60
CA PHE A 270 5.71 26.48 14.86
C PHE A 270 6.29 27.26 16.04
N GLY A 271 6.86 28.41 15.82
CA GLY A 271 7.48 29.26 16.84
C GLY A 271 6.48 29.96 17.77
N PRO A 272 6.94 30.79 18.68
CA PRO A 272 6.10 31.41 19.73
C PRO A 272 4.92 32.23 19.19
N ASN A 273 5.06 32.78 17.99
CA ASN A 273 4.04 33.59 17.32
C ASN A 273 3.28 32.78 16.25
N GLY A 274 3.56 31.50 16.14
CA GLY A 274 2.94 30.59 15.17
C GLY A 274 1.52 30.17 15.55
N GLN A 275 0.91 29.41 14.69
CA GLN A 275 -0.49 29.00 14.83
C GLN A 275 -0.71 27.77 15.74
N PHE A 276 0.36 27.14 16.25
CA PHE A 276 0.28 25.93 17.05
C PHE A 276 0.65 26.18 18.51
N ASP A 277 -0.15 25.61 19.42
CA ASP A 277 0.12 25.67 20.87
C ASP A 277 1.11 24.56 21.25
N LEU A 278 2.41 24.89 21.24
CA LEU A 278 3.51 23.98 21.59
C LEU A 278 4.73 24.76 22.09
N ASN A 279 5.73 24.09 22.66
CA ASN A 279 7.03 24.69 22.91
C ASN A 279 7.95 24.48 21.72
N PHE A 280 8.54 25.56 21.20
CA PHE A 280 9.46 25.51 20.07
C PHE A 280 10.86 25.94 20.48
N ILE A 281 11.86 25.17 20.08
CA ILE A 281 13.28 25.45 20.32
C ILE A 281 14.01 25.34 18.97
N ARG A 282 14.60 26.45 18.49
CA ARG A 282 15.53 26.46 17.37
C ARG A 282 16.94 26.35 17.88
N VAL A 283 17.71 25.45 17.37
CA VAL A 283 19.13 25.26 17.66
C VAL A 283 19.92 25.55 16.40
N ASN A 284 20.82 26.53 16.43
CA ASN A 284 21.77 26.81 15.35
C ASN A 284 23.03 25.95 15.63
N ALA A 285 23.37 25.03 14.73
CA ALA A 285 24.47 24.08 14.87
C ALA A 285 25.55 24.29 13.80
#